data_14e85c968d8b38c9059c639f183be2a6
#
_entry.id   14e85c968d8b38c9059c639f183be2a6
#
_cell.length_a   1.000
_cell.length_b   1.000
_cell.length_c   1.000
_cell.angle_alpha   90.00
_cell.angle_beta   90.00
_cell.angle_gamma   90.00
#
_symmetry.space_group_name_H-M   'P 1'
#
loop_
_entity.id
_entity.type
_entity.pdbx_description
1 polymer ?
#
loop_
_entity_poly.entity_id
_entity_poly.type
_entity_poly.pdbx_seq_one_letter_code
_entity_poly.pdbx_strand_id
1 'polypeptide(L)'
;LELGGAPALEAWVRATMDGRLGSAFPDDGAAWWAWYMASTRVDTEVGFIRGLLGADIGPDLARIACPTLVITTQGSGLSTVEETRAWQQRIPQSRLEVLPGDSYHAAVTDAAECVRLTLAFLHEGT
;
A
#
# COMPACT_ATOMS: atom_id res chain seq x y z
N LEU A 1 6.60 8.47 17.61
CA LEU A 1 5.66 7.52 18.22
C LEU A 1 6.14 7.04 19.59
N GLU A 2 7.38 6.60 19.71
CA GLU A 2 7.92 6.03 20.96
C GLU A 2 7.84 6.98 22.16
N LEU A 3 8.13 8.26 21.95
CA LEU A 3 8.13 9.27 23.01
C LEU A 3 6.74 9.86 23.32
N GLY A 4 5.80 9.74 22.38
CA GLY A 4 4.47 10.35 22.51
C GLY A 4 3.35 9.36 22.87
N GLY A 5 3.61 8.07 22.82
CA GLY A 5 2.62 7.03 23.11
C GLY A 5 1.38 7.06 22.22
N ALA A 6 0.21 6.71 22.78
CA ALA A 6 -1.04 6.64 22.04
C ALA A 6 -1.48 7.97 21.40
N PRO A 7 -1.35 9.15 22.03
CA PRO A 7 -1.68 10.42 21.38
C PRO A 7 -0.82 10.71 20.14
N ALA A 8 0.46 10.33 20.17
CA ALA A 8 1.34 10.50 19.00
C ALA A 8 0.98 9.53 17.87
N LEU A 9 0.56 8.31 18.21
CA LEU A 9 0.05 7.35 17.23
C LEU A 9 -1.20 7.89 16.55
N GLU A 10 -2.17 8.40 17.31
CA GLU A 10 -3.40 8.99 16.76
C GLU A 10 -3.10 10.18 15.84
N ALA A 11 -2.23 11.09 16.26
CA ALA A 11 -1.83 12.24 15.46
C ALA A 11 -1.15 11.82 14.15
N TRP A 12 -0.24 10.84 14.20
CA TRP A 12 0.43 10.30 13.01
C TRP A 12 -0.54 9.60 12.06
N VAL A 13 -1.46 8.80 12.60
CA VAL A 13 -2.48 8.12 11.80
C VAL A 13 -3.31 9.15 11.04
N ARG A 14 -3.83 10.19 11.73
CA ARG A 14 -4.62 11.26 11.09
C ARG A 14 -3.83 11.99 10.00
N ALA A 15 -2.58 12.33 10.27
CA ALA A 15 -1.73 13.05 9.33
C ALA A 15 -1.37 12.25 8.07
N THR A 16 -1.56 10.94 8.09
CA THR A 16 -1.21 10.05 6.95
C THR A 16 -2.44 9.54 6.19
N MET A 17 -3.67 9.90 6.59
CA MET A 17 -4.90 9.37 5.96
C MET A 17 -5.04 9.75 4.50
N ASP A 18 -4.77 11.00 4.13
CA ASP A 18 -4.89 11.47 2.74
C ASP A 18 -3.99 10.67 1.80
N GLY A 19 -2.75 10.41 2.20
CA GLY A 19 -1.85 9.57 1.39
C GLY A 19 -2.30 8.11 1.32
N ARG A 20 -2.91 7.58 2.40
CA ARG A 20 -3.39 6.21 2.44
C ARG A 20 -4.59 5.98 1.55
N LEU A 21 -5.59 6.84 1.69
CA LEU A 21 -6.91 6.64 1.09
C LEU A 21 -7.16 7.55 -0.12
N GLY A 22 -6.26 8.53 -0.34
CA GLY A 22 -6.41 9.49 -1.42
C GLY A 22 -7.43 10.59 -1.11
N SER A 23 -7.33 11.67 -1.86
CA SER A 23 -8.11 12.89 -1.65
C SER A 23 -9.61 12.77 -1.96
N ALA A 24 -10.00 11.71 -2.69
CA ALA A 24 -11.40 11.47 -3.07
C ALA A 24 -12.15 10.50 -2.14
N PHE A 25 -11.47 9.93 -1.14
CA PHE A 25 -12.10 8.96 -0.25
C PHE A 25 -13.05 9.65 0.74
N PRO A 26 -14.24 9.06 1.04
CA PRO A 26 -15.22 9.68 1.95
C PRO A 26 -14.68 9.93 3.36
N ASP A 27 -14.97 11.12 3.92
CA ASP A 27 -14.47 11.57 5.24
C ASP A 27 -14.87 10.63 6.38
N ASP A 28 -16.09 10.09 6.37
CA ASP A 28 -16.57 9.16 7.39
C ASP A 28 -15.81 7.82 7.33
N GLY A 29 -15.51 7.34 6.15
CA GLY A 29 -14.67 6.17 5.95
C GLY A 29 -13.22 6.41 6.41
N ALA A 30 -12.66 7.57 6.10
CA ALA A 30 -11.32 7.97 6.55
C ALA A 30 -11.26 8.11 8.08
N ALA A 31 -12.30 8.68 8.70
CA ALA A 31 -12.40 8.79 10.15
C ALA A 31 -12.48 7.42 10.83
N TRP A 32 -13.27 6.49 10.28
CA TRP A 32 -13.33 5.12 10.78
C TRP A 32 -11.97 4.41 10.67
N TRP A 33 -11.31 4.54 9.52
CA TRP A 33 -9.99 3.95 9.30
C TRP A 33 -8.94 4.50 10.27
N ALA A 34 -8.96 5.81 10.49
CA ALA A 34 -8.07 6.47 11.45
C ALA A 34 -8.30 5.95 12.88
N TRP A 35 -9.57 5.82 13.29
CA TRP A 35 -9.92 5.24 14.60
C TRP A 35 -9.44 3.79 14.73
N TYR A 36 -9.66 2.97 13.71
CA TYR A 36 -9.24 1.57 13.71
C TYR A 36 -7.71 1.44 13.83
N MET A 37 -6.95 2.20 13.05
CA MET A 37 -5.48 2.18 13.12
C MET A 37 -4.96 2.70 14.48
N ALA A 38 -5.55 3.76 15.01
CA ALA A 38 -5.17 4.30 16.32
C ALA A 38 -5.47 3.34 17.49
N SER A 39 -6.29 2.31 17.28
CA SER A 39 -6.56 1.25 18.24
C SER A 39 -5.41 0.22 18.35
N THR A 40 -4.43 0.29 17.46
CA THR A 40 -3.24 -0.58 17.49
C THR A 40 -2.36 -0.22 18.70
N ARG A 41 -1.70 -1.21 19.28
CA ARG A 41 -0.70 -0.96 20.33
C ARG A 41 0.51 -0.22 19.74
N VAL A 42 0.98 0.80 20.44
CA VAL A 42 2.11 1.63 20.00
C VAL A 42 3.38 0.82 19.76
N ASP A 43 3.69 -0.13 20.66
CA ASP A 43 4.86 -1.00 20.55
C ASP A 43 4.79 -1.92 19.31
N THR A 44 3.58 -2.39 18.97
CA THR A 44 3.35 -3.18 17.74
C THR A 44 3.59 -2.35 16.50
N GLU A 45 3.04 -1.13 16.44
CA GLU A 45 3.23 -0.23 15.29
C GLU A 45 4.69 0.19 15.12
N VAL A 46 5.35 0.56 16.20
CA VAL A 46 6.79 0.89 16.20
C VAL A 46 7.63 -0.29 15.73
N GLY A 47 7.33 -1.50 16.23
CA GLY A 47 8.03 -2.72 15.83
C GLY A 47 7.84 -3.04 14.34
N PHE A 48 6.62 -2.87 13.83
CA PHE A 48 6.31 -3.05 12.40
C PHE A 48 7.09 -2.05 11.52
N ILE A 49 7.03 -0.76 11.85
CA ILE A 49 7.74 0.28 11.08
C ILE A 49 9.25 0.03 11.08
N ARG A 50 9.85 -0.31 12.23
CA ARG A 50 11.28 -0.63 12.31
C ARG A 50 11.66 -1.83 11.46
N GLY A 51 10.84 -2.89 11.49
CA GLY A 51 11.04 -4.07 10.65
C GLY A 51 10.96 -3.73 9.16
N LEU A 52 9.98 -2.92 8.78
CA LEU A 52 9.79 -2.49 7.39
C LEU A 52 10.97 -1.64 6.88
N LEU A 53 11.42 -0.67 7.66
CA LEU A 53 12.55 0.19 7.28
C LEU A 53 13.90 -0.55 7.22
N GLY A 54 14.03 -1.66 7.95
CA GLY A 54 15.22 -2.51 7.90
C GLY A 54 15.19 -3.59 6.83
N ALA A 55 14.07 -3.78 6.13
CA ALA A 55 13.91 -4.82 5.12
C ALA A 55 14.34 -4.33 3.73
N ASP A 56 15.25 -5.03 3.09
CA ASP A 56 15.57 -4.87 1.67
C ASP A 56 15.30 -6.19 0.94
N ILE A 57 14.18 -6.25 0.24
CA ILE A 57 13.80 -7.40 -0.59
C ILE A 57 14.32 -7.26 -2.04
N GLY A 58 14.95 -6.15 -2.35
CA GLY A 58 15.47 -5.87 -3.69
C GLY A 58 16.27 -7.04 -4.28
N PRO A 59 17.26 -7.62 -3.58
CA PRO A 59 18.04 -8.75 -4.09
C PRO A 59 17.22 -10.00 -4.44
N ASP A 60 16.05 -10.18 -3.81
CA ASP A 60 15.22 -11.37 -3.97
C ASP A 60 14.14 -11.25 -5.07
N LEU A 61 13.89 -10.07 -5.61
CA LEU A 61 12.85 -9.84 -6.63
C LEU A 61 13.01 -10.77 -7.85
N ALA A 62 14.22 -10.98 -8.32
CA ALA A 62 14.50 -11.86 -9.46
C ALA A 62 14.25 -13.36 -9.16
N ARG A 63 14.10 -13.73 -7.90
CA ARG A 63 13.81 -15.11 -7.45
C ARG A 63 12.32 -15.40 -7.37
N ILE A 64 11.46 -14.40 -7.52
CA ILE A 64 10.00 -14.60 -7.56
C ILE A 64 9.66 -15.30 -8.88
N ALA A 65 9.33 -16.58 -8.79
CA ALA A 65 9.08 -17.44 -9.97
C ALA A 65 7.58 -17.56 -10.31
N CYS A 66 6.68 -17.13 -9.42
CA CYS A 66 5.25 -17.16 -9.69
C CYS A 66 4.82 -15.96 -10.54
N PRO A 67 3.76 -16.09 -11.36
CA PRO A 67 3.12 -14.95 -11.99
C PRO A 67 2.72 -13.90 -10.94
N THR A 68 3.03 -12.65 -11.20
CA THR A 68 2.85 -11.56 -10.23
C THR A 68 2.13 -10.37 -10.85
N LEU A 69 1.02 -9.97 -10.26
CA LEU A 69 0.34 -8.73 -10.60
C LEU A 69 0.69 -7.64 -9.57
N VAL A 70 1.20 -6.53 -10.05
CA VAL A 70 1.45 -5.32 -9.26
C VAL A 70 0.41 -4.28 -9.62
N ILE A 71 -0.27 -3.72 -8.62
CA ILE A 71 -1.25 -2.64 -8.81
C ILE A 71 -0.77 -1.43 -8.02
N THR A 72 -0.73 -0.27 -8.65
CA THR A 72 -0.42 1.02 -8.01
C THR A 72 -1.35 2.11 -8.54
N THR A 73 -1.30 3.29 -7.95
CA THR A 73 -2.02 4.47 -8.46
C THR A 73 -1.05 5.51 -8.99
N GLN A 74 -1.55 6.41 -9.85
CA GLN A 74 -0.74 7.45 -10.50
C GLN A 74 -0.10 8.42 -9.50
N GLY A 75 -0.82 8.75 -8.43
CA GLY A 75 -0.39 9.71 -7.40
C GLY A 75 -0.02 9.07 -6.06
N SER A 76 0.33 7.77 -6.04
CA SER A 76 0.73 7.10 -4.81
C SER A 76 1.84 7.85 -4.06
N GLY A 77 1.59 8.17 -2.80
CA GLY A 77 2.57 8.86 -1.94
C GLY A 77 3.71 7.98 -1.41
N LEU A 78 3.67 6.66 -1.65
CA LEU A 78 4.74 5.75 -1.21
C LEU A 78 5.82 5.55 -2.25
N SER A 79 5.45 5.54 -3.54
CA SER A 79 6.36 5.29 -4.64
C SER A 79 5.76 5.84 -5.93
N THR A 80 6.57 6.46 -6.75
CA THR A 80 6.15 6.88 -8.09
C THR A 80 5.88 5.66 -8.98
N VAL A 81 5.16 5.88 -10.08
CA VAL A 81 4.91 4.82 -11.07
C VAL A 81 6.23 4.32 -11.67
N GLU A 82 7.19 5.23 -11.89
CA GLU A 82 8.51 4.92 -12.42
C GLU A 82 9.32 4.03 -11.47
N GLU A 83 9.34 4.38 -10.19
CA GLU A 83 10.01 3.57 -9.16
C GLU A 83 9.34 2.20 -9.02
N THR A 84 8.01 2.15 -9.01
CA THR A 84 7.25 0.91 -8.98
C THR A 84 7.57 0.03 -10.19
N ARG A 85 7.62 0.61 -11.38
CA ARG A 85 7.98 -0.08 -12.62
C ARG A 85 9.41 -0.61 -12.57
N ALA A 86 10.34 0.17 -12.05
CA ALA A 86 11.75 -0.20 -11.98
C ALA A 86 11.97 -1.47 -11.13
N TRP A 87 11.33 -1.60 -9.98
CA TRP A 87 11.43 -2.82 -9.19
C TRP A 87 10.55 -3.95 -9.73
N GLN A 88 9.36 -3.65 -10.28
CA GLN A 88 8.47 -4.66 -10.86
C GLN A 88 9.16 -5.39 -12.04
N GLN A 89 9.88 -4.69 -12.90
CA GLN A 89 10.60 -5.29 -14.02
C GLN A 89 11.70 -6.28 -13.61
N ARG A 90 12.09 -6.29 -12.35
CA ARG A 90 13.03 -7.28 -11.79
C ARG A 90 12.36 -8.60 -11.46
N ILE A 91 11.03 -8.67 -11.45
CA ILE A 91 10.25 -9.90 -11.26
C ILE A 91 9.94 -10.49 -12.64
N PRO A 92 10.48 -11.69 -13.00
CA PRO A 92 10.46 -12.19 -14.38
C PRO A 92 9.08 -12.34 -15.00
N GLN A 93 8.09 -12.76 -14.22
CA GLN A 93 6.72 -13.00 -14.68
C GLN A 93 5.75 -12.02 -14.03
N SER A 94 5.99 -10.73 -14.23
CA SER A 94 5.16 -9.71 -13.59
C SER A 94 4.53 -8.74 -14.57
N ARG A 95 3.37 -8.21 -14.17
CA ARG A 95 2.63 -7.17 -14.87
C ARG A 95 2.33 -6.03 -13.90
N LEU A 96 2.43 -4.79 -14.38
CA LEU A 96 2.08 -3.59 -13.64
C LEU A 96 0.81 -2.98 -14.21
N GLU A 97 -0.18 -2.78 -13.36
CA GLU A 97 -1.38 -2.01 -13.63
C GLU A 97 -1.36 -0.71 -12.82
N VAL A 98 -1.67 0.40 -13.49
CA VAL A 98 -1.65 1.74 -12.89
C VAL A 98 -3.06 2.30 -12.90
N LEU A 99 -3.65 2.46 -11.73
CA LEU A 99 -4.97 3.05 -11.58
C LEU A 99 -4.90 4.58 -11.49
N PRO A 100 -5.95 5.30 -11.86
CA PRO A 100 -6.06 6.71 -11.53
C PRO A 100 -6.14 6.90 -10.01
N GLY A 101 -5.94 8.15 -9.54
CA GLY A 101 -6.01 8.48 -8.11
C GLY A 101 -4.66 8.57 -7.42
N ASP A 102 -4.70 8.82 -6.12
CA ASP A 102 -3.54 9.19 -5.29
C ASP A 102 -3.39 8.34 -4.01
N SER A 103 -4.25 7.35 -3.81
CA SER A 103 -4.18 6.41 -2.70
C SER A 103 -3.08 5.36 -2.90
N TYR A 104 -2.35 5.01 -1.85
CA TYR A 104 -1.51 3.81 -1.88
C TYR A 104 -2.22 2.54 -1.32
N HIS A 105 -3.48 2.65 -0.90
CA HIS A 105 -4.33 1.52 -0.58
C HIS A 105 -5.39 1.29 -1.67
N ALA A 106 -4.97 1.17 -2.91
CA ALA A 106 -5.85 1.00 -4.07
C ALA A 106 -6.92 -0.10 -3.90
N ALA A 107 -6.59 -1.19 -3.21
CA ALA A 107 -7.56 -2.27 -2.94
C ALA A 107 -8.74 -1.84 -2.06
N VAL A 108 -8.63 -0.71 -1.35
CA VAL A 108 -9.72 -0.12 -0.54
C VAL A 108 -10.46 0.93 -1.34
N THR A 109 -9.73 1.82 -2.00
CA THR A 109 -10.30 2.99 -2.71
C THR A 109 -10.89 2.63 -4.06
N ASP A 110 -10.32 1.63 -4.73
CA ASP A 110 -10.69 1.18 -6.07
C ASP A 110 -10.95 -0.34 -6.10
N ALA A 111 -11.66 -0.83 -5.08
CA ALA A 111 -11.87 -2.26 -4.85
C ALA A 111 -12.44 -3.00 -6.07
N ALA A 112 -13.43 -2.42 -6.75
CA ALA A 112 -14.06 -3.03 -7.92
C ALA A 112 -13.06 -3.24 -9.07
N GLU A 113 -12.23 -2.25 -9.34
CA GLU A 113 -11.22 -2.34 -10.39
C GLU A 113 -10.07 -3.27 -10.01
N CYS A 114 -9.62 -3.24 -8.76
CA CYS A 114 -8.64 -4.19 -8.25
C CYS A 114 -9.13 -5.65 -8.37
N VAL A 115 -10.40 -5.91 -8.04
CA VAL A 115 -11.03 -7.23 -8.21
C VAL A 115 -11.07 -7.62 -9.68
N ARG A 116 -11.52 -6.73 -10.56
CA ARG A 116 -11.59 -6.99 -12.01
C ARG A 116 -10.21 -7.36 -12.58
N LEU A 117 -9.17 -6.58 -12.26
CA LEU A 117 -7.80 -6.82 -12.72
C LEU A 117 -7.24 -8.13 -12.18
N THR A 118 -7.49 -8.41 -10.89
CA THR A 118 -7.03 -9.64 -10.24
C THR A 118 -7.68 -10.87 -10.87
N LEU A 119 -9.00 -10.86 -11.10
CA LEU A 119 -9.70 -11.97 -11.73
C LEU A 119 -9.23 -12.18 -13.18
N ALA A 120 -9.06 -11.10 -13.96
CA ALA A 120 -8.52 -11.21 -15.31
C ALA A 120 -7.13 -11.85 -15.30
N PHE A 121 -6.24 -11.39 -14.41
CA PHE A 121 -4.90 -11.95 -14.27
C PHE A 121 -4.90 -13.44 -13.91
N LEU A 122 -5.76 -13.87 -12.99
CA LEU A 122 -5.87 -15.28 -12.58
C LEU A 122 -6.39 -16.17 -13.73
N HIS A 123 -7.28 -15.65 -14.57
CA HIS A 123 -7.83 -16.40 -15.71
C HIS A 123 -6.85 -16.51 -16.89
N GLU A 124 -5.91 -15.59 -17.05
CA GLU A 124 -4.88 -15.67 -18.10
C GLU A 124 -3.86 -16.77 -17.82
N GLY A 125 -3.72 -17.22 -16.57
CA GLY A 125 -2.79 -18.26 -16.14
C GLY A 125 -3.36 -19.69 -16.11
N THR A 126 -4.64 -19.84 -16.51
CA THR A 126 -5.31 -21.14 -16.62
C THR A 126 -5.56 -21.48 -18.08
#